data_122764c5f7c4dacb5367ba4b8bf11d32
#
_entry.id   122764c5f7c4dacb5367ba4b8bf11d32
#
_cell.length_a   1.000
_cell.length_b   1.000
_cell.length_c   1.000
_cell.angle_alpha   90.00
_cell.angle_beta   90.00
_cell.angle_gamma   90.00
#
_symmetry.space_group_name_H-M   'P 1'
#
loop_
_entity.id
_entity.type
_entity.pdbx_description
1 polymer ?
#
loop_
_entity_poly.entity_id
_entity_poly.type
_entity_poly.pdbx_seq_one_letter_code
_entity_poly.pdbx_strand_id
1 'polypeptide(L)'
;MNHFTILTDDLPATLAFYEEHLGLRPGPRPPFAFPGAWLYAEGGSEAILHVIAGRPRAELRKGVIDHIAFTGKGLAATVARLEARGIAYELRRLPAYGTWQLFFDDPNGAKVELDFDPAEPAPA
;
A
#
# COMPACT_ATOMS: atom_id res chain seq x y z
N MET A 1 -14.00 7.66 -3.08
CA MET A 1 -13.00 8.05 -2.07
C MET A 1 -11.90 8.83 -2.78
N ASN A 2 -11.37 9.88 -2.16
CA ASN A 2 -10.36 10.74 -2.77
C ASN A 2 -8.94 10.33 -2.36
N HIS A 3 -8.67 10.24 -1.07
CA HIS A 3 -7.36 9.84 -0.57
C HIS A 3 -7.45 9.20 0.82
N PHE A 4 -6.36 8.56 1.20
CA PHE A 4 -6.10 8.04 2.54
C PHE A 4 -4.92 8.75 3.15
N THR A 5 -4.89 8.87 4.48
CA THR A 5 -3.74 9.43 5.18
C THR A 5 -3.21 8.41 6.18
N ILE A 6 -1.90 8.17 6.14
CA ILE A 6 -1.20 7.31 7.10
C ILE A 6 -0.12 8.10 7.83
N LEU A 7 0.23 7.61 9.01
CA LEU A 7 1.30 8.17 9.83
C LEU A 7 2.53 7.28 9.72
N THR A 8 3.72 7.87 9.83
CA THR A 8 4.97 7.11 9.84
C THR A 8 6.03 7.74 10.73
N ASP A 9 6.85 6.90 11.32
CA ASP A 9 8.11 7.28 11.98
C ASP A 9 9.32 7.09 11.05
N ASP A 10 9.10 6.52 9.85
CA ASP A 10 10.16 6.24 8.88
C ASP A 10 9.66 6.54 7.45
N LEU A 11 9.80 7.80 7.03
CA LEU A 11 9.35 8.23 5.71
C LEU A 11 10.09 7.50 4.56
N PRO A 12 11.43 7.39 4.56
CA PRO A 12 12.14 6.72 3.48
C PRO A 12 11.68 5.26 3.26
N ALA A 13 11.53 4.48 4.33
CA ALA A 13 11.08 3.11 4.23
C ALA A 13 9.64 3.01 3.71
N THR A 14 8.77 3.92 4.14
CA THR A 14 7.38 3.98 3.69
C THR A 14 7.29 4.29 2.20
N LEU A 15 8.03 5.29 1.70
CA LEU A 15 8.06 5.64 0.28
C LEU A 15 8.58 4.50 -0.58
N ALA A 16 9.67 3.88 -0.17
CA ALA A 16 10.24 2.74 -0.89
C ALA A 16 9.25 1.57 -0.98
N PHE A 17 8.54 1.29 0.10
CA PHE A 17 7.53 0.24 0.15
C PHE A 17 6.38 0.49 -0.84
N TYR A 18 5.76 1.65 -0.78
CA TYR A 18 4.61 1.95 -1.64
C TYR A 18 5.00 2.07 -3.12
N GLU A 19 6.21 2.53 -3.42
CA GLU A 19 6.70 2.52 -4.80
C GLU A 19 6.96 1.11 -5.31
N GLU A 20 7.66 0.29 -4.53
CA GLU A 20 8.04 -1.07 -4.97
C GLU A 20 6.84 -1.99 -5.12
N HIS A 21 5.89 -1.96 -4.19
CA HIS A 21 4.82 -2.94 -4.13
C HIS A 21 3.50 -2.47 -4.73
N LEU A 22 3.24 -1.16 -4.73
CA LEU A 22 1.99 -0.60 -5.24
C LEU A 22 2.19 0.36 -6.42
N GLY A 23 3.43 0.71 -6.75
CA GLY A 23 3.70 1.66 -7.84
C GLY A 23 3.28 3.09 -7.53
N LEU A 24 3.11 3.44 -6.25
CA LEU A 24 2.75 4.79 -5.84
C LEU A 24 4.01 5.62 -5.66
N ARG A 25 4.08 6.79 -6.33
CA ARG A 25 5.27 7.65 -6.34
C ARG A 25 4.99 9.02 -5.75
N PRO A 26 5.98 9.59 -5.04
CA PRO A 26 5.87 10.97 -4.57
C PRO A 26 5.69 11.95 -5.72
N GLY A 27 4.88 12.97 -5.49
CA GLY A 27 4.64 14.04 -6.44
C GLY A 27 4.31 15.36 -5.74
N PRO A 28 3.71 16.32 -6.43
CA PRO A 28 3.42 17.64 -5.90
C PRO A 28 2.67 17.59 -4.57
N ARG A 29 3.09 18.43 -3.64
CA ARG A 29 2.53 18.55 -2.30
C ARG A 29 2.62 20.00 -1.84
N PRO A 30 1.58 20.55 -1.20
CA PRO A 30 1.68 21.88 -0.60
C PRO A 30 2.86 21.99 0.36
N PRO A 31 3.44 23.18 0.54
CA PRO A 31 4.60 23.37 1.41
C PRO A 31 4.21 23.40 2.90
N PHE A 32 3.75 22.26 3.41
CA PHE A 32 3.42 22.11 4.82
C PHE A 32 4.65 22.22 5.71
N ALA A 33 4.46 22.69 6.93
CA ALA A 33 5.53 22.80 7.91
C ALA A 33 5.96 21.44 8.50
N PHE A 34 5.17 20.40 8.32
CA PHE A 34 5.48 19.05 8.80
C PHE A 34 6.00 18.16 7.66
N PRO A 35 6.89 17.20 7.97
CA PRO A 35 7.41 16.29 6.97
C PRO A 35 6.33 15.30 6.48
N GLY A 36 6.47 14.85 5.26
CA GLY A 36 5.55 13.88 4.67
C GLY A 36 5.69 13.81 3.16
N ALA A 37 4.74 13.14 2.54
CA ALA A 37 4.69 12.99 1.08
C ALA A 37 3.24 12.78 0.63
N TRP A 38 2.99 13.12 -0.63
CA TRP A 38 1.77 12.78 -1.34
C TRP A 38 2.12 11.81 -2.45
N LEU A 39 1.45 10.66 -2.48
CA LEU A 39 1.76 9.58 -3.41
C LEU A 39 0.66 9.44 -4.47
N TYR A 40 1.11 9.26 -5.70
CA TYR A 40 0.27 9.21 -6.91
C TYR A 40 0.41 7.86 -7.59
N ALA A 41 -0.70 7.32 -8.09
CA ALA A 41 -0.66 6.19 -9.00
C ALA A 41 -0.09 6.61 -10.36
N GLU A 42 0.47 5.67 -11.10
CA GLU A 42 0.99 5.91 -12.45
C GLU A 42 -0.10 6.52 -13.34
N GLY A 43 0.21 7.68 -13.94
CA GLY A 43 -0.74 8.41 -14.78
C GLY A 43 -1.85 9.12 -14.03
N GLY A 44 -1.89 9.02 -12.70
CA GLY A 44 -2.90 9.68 -11.88
C GLY A 44 -2.60 11.14 -11.61
N SER A 45 -3.64 11.97 -11.58
CA SER A 45 -3.54 13.40 -11.25
C SER A 45 -3.87 13.71 -9.80
N GLU A 46 -4.39 12.74 -9.07
CA GLU A 46 -4.78 12.88 -7.66
C GLU A 46 -3.81 12.12 -6.75
N ALA A 47 -3.41 12.75 -5.66
CA ALA A 47 -2.64 12.07 -4.62
C ALA A 47 -3.60 11.19 -3.82
N ILE A 48 -3.52 9.88 -4.01
CA ILE A 48 -4.44 8.93 -3.37
C ILE A 48 -3.99 8.47 -1.99
N LEU A 49 -2.71 8.66 -1.66
CA LEU A 49 -2.17 8.36 -0.34
C LEU A 49 -1.35 9.54 0.16
N HIS A 50 -1.73 10.06 1.31
CA HIS A 50 -0.98 11.12 1.99
C HIS A 50 -0.22 10.48 3.16
N VAL A 51 1.05 10.80 3.28
CA VAL A 51 1.90 10.31 4.37
C VAL A 51 2.31 11.49 5.25
N ILE A 52 2.02 11.40 6.53
CA ILE A 52 2.48 12.35 7.54
C ILE A 52 3.60 11.67 8.32
N ALA A 53 4.80 12.26 8.25
CA ALA A 53 5.98 11.75 8.94
C ALA A 53 6.27 12.52 10.24
N GLY A 54 7.33 12.09 10.96
CA GLY A 54 7.73 12.72 12.20
C GLY A 54 6.88 12.32 13.41
N ARG A 55 6.13 11.23 13.30
CA ARG A 55 5.30 10.71 14.39
C ARG A 55 6.05 9.60 15.15
N PRO A 56 6.07 9.63 16.48
CA PRO A 56 6.63 8.53 17.25
C PRO A 56 5.90 7.22 16.97
N ARG A 57 6.63 6.13 16.84
CA ARG A 57 6.03 4.81 16.55
C ARG A 57 4.98 4.38 17.57
N ALA A 58 5.14 4.79 18.83
CA ALA A 58 4.17 4.49 19.87
C ALA A 58 2.76 5.06 19.60
N GLU A 59 2.65 6.06 18.74
CA GLU A 59 1.37 6.63 18.31
C GLU A 59 0.73 5.86 17.17
N LEU A 60 1.49 4.99 16.49
CA LEU A 60 1.02 4.20 15.36
C LEU A 60 0.22 3.01 15.86
N ARG A 61 -1.08 3.02 15.64
CA ARG A 61 -2.01 2.01 16.15
C ARG A 61 -3.01 1.60 15.10
N LYS A 62 -3.48 0.36 15.20
CA LYS A 62 -4.68 -0.05 14.48
C LYS A 62 -5.88 0.62 15.14
N GLY A 63 -6.69 1.27 14.32
CA GLY A 63 -7.94 1.89 14.74
C GLY A 63 -9.16 1.11 14.24
N VAL A 64 -10.23 1.82 13.95
CA VAL A 64 -11.46 1.20 13.45
C VAL A 64 -11.39 0.80 11.98
N ILE A 65 -10.41 1.34 11.24
CA ILE A 65 -10.18 0.97 9.84
C ILE A 65 -9.32 -0.29 9.81
N ASP A 66 -9.85 -1.38 9.26
CA ASP A 66 -9.13 -2.66 9.21
C ASP A 66 -8.03 -2.66 8.14
N HIS A 67 -8.36 -2.22 6.93
CA HIS A 67 -7.40 -2.21 5.83
C HIS A 67 -7.79 -1.20 4.75
N ILE A 68 -6.87 -1.00 3.80
CA ILE A 68 -7.05 -0.16 2.62
C ILE A 68 -6.87 -1.06 1.41
N ALA A 69 -7.83 -1.04 0.47
CA ALA A 69 -7.78 -1.87 -0.71
C ALA A 69 -7.47 -1.04 -1.96
N PHE A 70 -6.57 -1.58 -2.79
CA PHE A 70 -6.18 -1.02 -4.08
C PHE A 70 -6.39 -2.06 -5.18
N THR A 71 -6.64 -1.61 -6.41
CA THR A 71 -6.61 -2.49 -7.56
C THR A 71 -5.18 -2.75 -8.00
N GLY A 72 -4.81 -4.02 -8.10
CA GLY A 72 -3.48 -4.45 -8.52
C GLY A 72 -3.47 -5.08 -9.92
N LYS A 73 -2.29 -5.16 -10.49
CA LYS A 73 -1.99 -5.91 -11.73
C LYS A 73 -0.67 -6.65 -11.54
N GLY A 74 -0.60 -7.88 -12.06
CA GLY A 74 0.60 -8.70 -11.98
C GLY A 74 0.72 -9.41 -10.64
N LEU A 75 -0.24 -10.23 -10.30
CA LEU A 75 -0.28 -10.99 -9.03
C LEU A 75 1.01 -11.76 -8.78
N ALA A 76 1.45 -12.58 -9.74
CA ALA A 76 2.65 -13.41 -9.57
C ALA A 76 3.91 -12.57 -9.31
N ALA A 77 4.08 -11.46 -10.05
CA ALA A 77 5.22 -10.56 -9.84
C ALA A 77 5.16 -9.86 -8.48
N THR A 78 3.95 -9.48 -8.03
CA THR A 78 3.77 -8.84 -6.73
C THR A 78 4.12 -9.81 -5.61
N VAL A 79 3.63 -11.05 -5.66
CA VAL A 79 3.97 -12.08 -4.67
C VAL A 79 5.47 -12.34 -4.65
N ALA A 80 6.11 -12.46 -5.82
CA ALA A 80 7.55 -12.67 -5.89
C ALA A 80 8.35 -11.53 -5.22
N ARG A 81 7.91 -10.28 -5.38
CA ARG A 81 8.57 -9.13 -4.71
C ARG A 81 8.41 -9.20 -3.19
N LEU A 82 7.21 -9.56 -2.70
CA LEU A 82 6.98 -9.71 -1.26
C LEU A 82 7.87 -10.81 -0.68
N GLU A 83 7.95 -11.95 -1.35
CA GLU A 83 8.79 -13.07 -0.92
C GLU A 83 10.28 -12.70 -0.92
N ALA A 84 10.74 -11.99 -1.96
CA ALA A 84 12.13 -11.53 -2.04
C ALA A 84 12.50 -10.57 -0.90
N ARG A 85 11.54 -9.84 -0.35
CA ARG A 85 11.74 -8.93 0.77
C ARG A 85 11.43 -9.56 2.12
N GLY A 86 11.02 -10.82 2.16
CA GLY A 86 10.62 -11.48 3.41
C GLY A 86 9.38 -10.90 4.05
N ILE A 87 8.50 -10.28 3.26
CA ILE A 87 7.25 -9.71 3.75
C ILE A 87 6.18 -10.81 3.80
N ALA A 88 5.63 -11.05 4.98
CA ALA A 88 4.54 -12.00 5.17
C ALA A 88 3.28 -11.50 4.46
N TYR A 89 2.55 -12.40 3.84
CA TYR A 89 1.31 -12.08 3.14
C TYR A 89 0.30 -13.21 3.28
N GLU A 90 -0.96 -12.88 3.03
CA GLU A 90 -2.05 -13.85 2.90
C GLU A 90 -2.66 -13.68 1.51
N LEU A 91 -2.76 -14.77 0.76
CA LEU A 91 -3.39 -14.79 -0.56
C LEU A 91 -4.62 -15.69 -0.51
N ARG A 92 -5.75 -15.19 -1.00
CA ARG A 92 -6.97 -15.96 -1.09
C ARG A 92 -7.79 -15.57 -2.31
N ARG A 93 -8.74 -16.42 -2.67
CA ARG A 93 -9.74 -16.09 -3.67
C ARG A 93 -11.06 -15.72 -3.01
N LEU A 94 -11.66 -14.64 -3.48
CA LEU A 94 -13.00 -14.28 -3.03
C LEU A 94 -14.01 -15.27 -3.59
N PRO A 95 -14.80 -15.98 -2.74
CA PRO A 95 -15.83 -16.88 -3.23
C PRO A 95 -16.84 -16.18 -4.14
N ALA A 96 -17.37 -16.86 -5.11
CA ALA A 96 -18.33 -16.39 -6.10
C ALA A 96 -17.80 -15.42 -7.16
N TYR A 97 -16.88 -14.51 -6.80
CA TYR A 97 -16.31 -13.53 -7.75
C TYR A 97 -14.99 -13.98 -8.34
N GLY A 98 -14.24 -14.81 -7.63
CA GLY A 98 -12.93 -15.29 -8.07
C GLY A 98 -11.80 -14.28 -8.00
N THR A 99 -12.06 -13.06 -7.53
CA THR A 99 -11.05 -12.02 -7.33
C THR A 99 -9.94 -12.55 -6.43
N TRP A 100 -8.70 -12.34 -6.83
CA TRP A 100 -7.56 -12.61 -5.96
C TRP A 100 -7.40 -11.46 -4.97
N GLN A 101 -7.32 -11.79 -3.69
CA GLN A 101 -7.10 -10.82 -2.62
C GLN A 101 -5.77 -11.12 -1.96
N LEU A 102 -4.87 -10.14 -1.99
CA LEU A 102 -3.54 -10.25 -1.42
C LEU A 102 -3.42 -9.23 -0.28
N PHE A 103 -3.19 -9.72 0.94
CA PHE A 103 -3.08 -8.90 2.15
C PHE A 103 -1.66 -8.93 2.69
N PHE A 104 -1.14 -7.77 3.04
CA PHE A 104 0.16 -7.63 3.70
C PHE A 104 0.21 -6.29 4.44
N ASP A 105 1.13 -6.15 5.38
CA ASP A 105 1.27 -4.92 6.16
C ASP A 105 2.37 -4.04 5.56
N ASP A 106 2.15 -2.72 5.63
CA ASP A 106 3.19 -1.74 5.32
C ASP A 106 4.20 -1.66 6.49
N PRO A 107 5.31 -0.91 6.37
CA PRO A 107 6.30 -0.78 7.46
C PRO A 107 5.74 -0.18 8.76
N ASN A 108 4.60 0.48 8.71
CA ASN A 108 3.96 1.12 9.86
C ASN A 108 2.88 0.24 10.51
N GLY A 109 2.63 -0.94 9.94
CA GLY A 109 1.57 -1.84 10.41
C GLY A 109 0.19 -1.55 9.82
N ALA A 110 0.09 -0.70 8.79
CA ALA A 110 -1.15 -0.54 8.05
C ALA A 110 -1.38 -1.74 7.14
N LYS A 111 -2.55 -2.38 7.26
CA LYS A 111 -2.88 -3.50 6.39
C LYS A 111 -3.31 -3.02 5.02
N VAL A 112 -2.64 -3.54 4.01
CA VAL A 112 -2.92 -3.27 2.59
C VAL A 112 -3.55 -4.49 1.96
N GLU A 113 -4.58 -4.28 1.16
CA GLU A 113 -5.17 -5.28 0.29
C GLU A 113 -4.94 -4.88 -1.17
N LEU A 114 -4.52 -5.83 -1.99
CA LEU A 114 -4.50 -5.68 -3.44
C LEU A 114 -5.46 -6.69 -4.05
N ASP A 115 -6.40 -6.17 -4.84
CA ASP A 115 -7.36 -6.98 -5.58
C ASP A 115 -6.90 -7.14 -7.02
N PHE A 116 -6.78 -8.41 -7.48
CA PHE A 116 -6.38 -8.73 -8.84
C PHE A 116 -7.49 -9.42 -9.60
N ASP A 117 -7.46 -9.25 -10.92
CA ASP A 117 -8.43 -9.86 -11.83
C ASP A 117 -8.49 -11.38 -11.63
N PRO A 118 -9.71 -11.97 -11.60
CA PRO A 118 -9.87 -13.41 -11.49
C PRO A 118 -9.14 -14.21 -12.59
N ALA A 119 -8.92 -13.61 -13.75
CA ALA A 119 -8.24 -14.22 -14.88
C ALA A 119 -6.72 -14.32 -14.71
N GLU A 120 -6.13 -13.60 -13.77
CA GLU A 120 -4.70 -13.71 -13.52
C GLU A 120 -4.36 -15.11 -12.97
N PRO A 121 -3.24 -15.71 -13.43
CA PRO A 121 -2.86 -17.03 -12.95
C PRO A 121 -2.41 -17.00 -11.49
N ALA A 122 -2.58 -18.14 -10.82
CA ALA A 122 -2.03 -18.32 -9.48
C ALA A 122 -0.51 -18.14 -9.50
N PRO A 123 0.08 -17.55 -8.45
CA PRO A 123 1.53 -17.47 -8.32
C PRO A 123 2.15 -18.87 -8.29
N ALA A 124 3.35 -18.96 -8.84
CA ALA A 124 4.12 -20.21 -8.84
C ALA A 124 4.60 -20.57 -7.42
#